data_524bfa7f7babd9cf33971137bfb6e704
#
_entry.id   524bfa7f7babd9cf33971137bfb6e704
#
_cell.length_a   1.000
_cell.length_b   1.000
_cell.length_c   1.000
_cell.angle_alpha   90.00
_cell.angle_beta   90.00
_cell.angle_gamma   90.00
#
_symmetry.space_group_name_H-M   'P 1'
#
loop_
_entity.id
_entity.type
_entity.pdbx_description
1 polymer ?
#
loop_
_entity_poly.entity_id
_entity_poly.type
_entity_poly.pdbx_seq_one_letter_code
_entity_poly.pdbx_strand_id
1 'polypeptide(L)'
;MYRIRFHGRGGQGMKTASRLLGTAFFRSGYQVQDAPRYGAERRGAPVFAYVRASTEAIHERGIIRAPDLVVVADDSLVAVPAAGVLQGISASTVMLINTGEDAATWRDRLNFPGSLLTLPAEAGERAELRFVGATCAGAAARLLGVIARDTLEAAVREELAALGEEITRHNLEQAFAAFDLMAEHEGCVREGKAQSVEESAAPDWVDLPLDEADAAAAAIHAGATSVEVRTGLWRILRPVIDYDRCNRCWWVCSEFCPDSAIKVVEGKPEIDYDHCKGCLVCVAQCPPHAISAVPEQEFTEVRK
;
A
#
# COMPACT_ATOMS: atom_id res chain seq x y z
N MET A 1 8.28 17.63 -15.01
CA MET A 1 7.81 16.23 -14.86
C MET A 1 7.21 16.04 -13.49
N TYR A 2 6.02 15.46 -13.40
CA TYR A 2 5.40 15.03 -12.14
C TYR A 2 5.93 13.67 -11.71
N ARG A 3 6.21 13.50 -10.42
CA ARG A 3 6.68 12.25 -9.79
C ARG A 3 5.75 11.87 -8.65
N ILE A 4 4.94 10.86 -8.88
CA ILE A 4 3.90 10.41 -7.94
C ILE A 4 4.24 9.02 -7.40
N ARG A 5 4.10 8.84 -6.09
CA ARG A 5 4.19 7.55 -5.44
C ARG A 5 2.87 7.21 -4.77
N PHE A 6 2.40 5.99 -5.02
CA PHE A 6 1.29 5.38 -4.30
C PHE A 6 1.82 4.33 -3.34
N HIS A 7 1.37 4.38 -2.11
CA HIS A 7 1.69 3.43 -1.06
C HIS A 7 0.41 2.81 -0.52
N GLY A 8 0.38 1.51 -0.42
CA GLY A 8 -0.77 0.76 0.10
C GLY A 8 -0.38 -0.66 0.47
N ARG A 9 -1.37 -1.47 0.81
CA ARG A 9 -1.19 -2.89 1.07
C ARG A 9 -1.66 -3.73 -0.10
N GLY A 10 -1.11 -4.92 -0.23
CA GLY A 10 -1.56 -5.89 -1.24
C GLY A 10 -3.07 -6.10 -1.15
N GLY A 11 -3.77 -5.87 -2.26
CA GLY A 11 -5.24 -5.92 -2.35
C GLY A 11 -5.97 -4.57 -2.30
N GLN A 12 -5.30 -3.45 -2.00
CA GLN A 12 -5.89 -2.11 -1.97
C GLN A 12 -5.85 -1.37 -3.32
N GLY A 13 -5.48 -2.05 -4.40
CA GLY A 13 -5.59 -1.49 -5.75
C GLY A 13 -4.55 -0.42 -6.12
N MET A 14 -3.35 -0.41 -5.51
CA MET A 14 -2.32 0.59 -5.85
C MET A 14 -1.84 0.52 -7.30
N LYS A 15 -1.75 -0.69 -7.85
CA LYS A 15 -1.50 -0.87 -9.30
C LYS A 15 -2.61 -0.26 -10.16
N THR A 16 -3.85 -0.44 -9.74
CA THR A 16 -5.01 0.15 -10.41
C THR A 16 -4.95 1.67 -10.31
N ALA A 17 -4.65 2.21 -9.13
CA ALA A 17 -4.53 3.66 -8.92
C ALA A 17 -3.48 4.29 -9.85
N SER A 18 -2.28 3.67 -9.94
CA SER A 18 -1.22 4.18 -10.81
C SER A 18 -1.60 4.11 -12.29
N ARG A 19 -2.27 3.03 -12.73
CA ARG A 19 -2.74 2.90 -14.10
C ARG A 19 -3.83 3.91 -14.43
N LEU A 20 -4.85 4.07 -13.57
CA LEU A 20 -5.91 5.06 -13.76
C LEU A 20 -5.32 6.48 -13.92
N LEU A 21 -4.40 6.85 -13.03
CA LEU A 21 -3.76 8.15 -13.08
C LEU A 21 -2.85 8.27 -14.31
N GLY A 22 -2.10 7.23 -14.65
CA GLY A 22 -1.24 7.17 -15.82
C GLY A 22 -2.03 7.35 -17.14
N THR A 23 -3.13 6.60 -17.29
CA THR A 23 -4.01 6.70 -18.45
C THR A 23 -4.67 8.09 -18.55
N ALA A 24 -5.07 8.66 -17.40
CA ALA A 24 -5.62 10.02 -17.36
C ALA A 24 -4.57 11.08 -17.80
N PHE A 25 -3.33 10.97 -17.36
CA PHE A 25 -2.23 11.82 -17.83
C PHE A 25 -1.98 11.66 -19.33
N PHE A 26 -1.94 10.41 -19.82
CA PHE A 26 -1.73 10.14 -21.24
C PHE A 26 -2.83 10.77 -22.10
N ARG A 27 -4.08 10.64 -21.67
CA ARG A 27 -5.23 11.28 -22.32
C ARG A 27 -5.19 12.82 -22.24
N SER A 28 -4.49 13.37 -21.24
CA SER A 28 -4.24 14.82 -21.10
C SER A 28 -3.01 15.30 -21.90
N GLY A 29 -2.41 14.45 -22.74
CA GLY A 29 -1.30 14.80 -23.64
C GLY A 29 0.10 14.68 -23.04
N TYR A 30 0.25 14.00 -21.89
CA TYR A 30 1.55 13.74 -21.28
C TYR A 30 2.14 12.42 -21.77
N GLN A 31 3.46 12.35 -21.79
CA GLN A 31 4.19 11.10 -21.79
C GLN A 31 4.16 10.51 -20.38
N VAL A 32 3.95 9.21 -20.27
CA VAL A 32 3.73 8.55 -18.98
C VAL A 32 4.63 7.34 -18.82
N GLN A 33 5.14 7.17 -17.63
CA GLN A 33 5.77 5.95 -17.17
C GLN A 33 5.05 5.49 -15.90
N ASP A 34 4.27 4.40 -16.02
CA ASP A 34 3.66 3.69 -14.92
C ASP A 34 4.53 2.46 -14.58
N ALA A 35 5.00 2.41 -13.35
CA ALA A 35 5.91 1.36 -12.90
C ALA A 35 5.48 0.85 -11.51
N PRO A 36 4.54 -0.09 -11.44
CA PRO A 36 4.26 -0.78 -10.19
C PRO A 36 5.49 -1.60 -9.78
N ARG A 37 5.89 -1.48 -8.52
CA ARG A 37 6.99 -2.26 -7.98
C ARG A 37 6.42 -3.56 -7.42
N TYR A 38 6.77 -4.65 -8.06
CA TYR A 38 6.46 -6.00 -7.60
C TYR A 38 7.56 -6.50 -6.65
N GLY A 39 7.17 -7.10 -5.56
CA GLY A 39 8.00 -7.87 -4.67
C GLY A 39 7.43 -9.28 -4.51
N ALA A 40 7.82 -10.01 -3.47
CA ALA A 40 7.14 -11.24 -3.05
C ALA A 40 5.77 -10.88 -2.45
N GLU A 41 4.87 -10.39 -3.31
CA GLU A 41 3.62 -9.77 -2.93
C GLU A 41 2.67 -10.77 -2.31
N ARG A 42 2.52 -10.61 -1.02
CA ARG A 42 1.48 -11.31 -0.27
C ARG A 42 0.40 -10.30 0.09
N ARG A 43 -0.82 -10.76 0.21
CA ARG A 43 -1.95 -9.94 0.65
C ARG A 43 -1.60 -9.28 1.99
N GLY A 44 -1.73 -7.94 2.05
CA GLY A 44 -1.39 -7.13 3.23
C GLY A 44 0.06 -6.59 3.25
N ALA A 45 0.99 -7.13 2.46
CA ALA A 45 2.34 -6.57 2.35
C ALA A 45 2.32 -5.15 1.79
N PRO A 46 3.27 -4.27 2.19
CA PRO A 46 3.43 -2.96 1.58
C PRO A 46 3.67 -3.07 0.08
N VAL A 47 2.90 -2.35 -0.71
CA VAL A 47 2.97 -2.28 -2.18
C VAL A 47 3.17 -0.85 -2.61
N PHE A 48 3.99 -0.67 -3.64
CA PHE A 48 4.30 0.64 -4.21
C PHE A 48 3.91 0.68 -5.67
N ALA A 49 3.46 1.83 -6.12
CA ALA A 49 3.33 2.12 -7.54
C ALA A 49 3.83 3.54 -7.82
N TYR A 50 4.50 3.70 -8.96
CA TYR A 50 5.11 4.95 -9.38
C TYR A 50 4.47 5.43 -10.67
N VAL A 51 4.18 6.73 -10.74
CA VAL A 51 3.77 7.39 -11.98
C VAL A 51 4.69 8.57 -12.21
N ARG A 52 5.28 8.63 -13.40
CA ARG A 52 5.94 9.81 -13.93
C ARG A 52 5.14 10.31 -15.11
N ALA A 53 4.91 11.62 -15.16
CA ALA A 53 4.23 12.27 -16.28
C ALA A 53 4.97 13.54 -16.67
N SER A 54 5.22 13.72 -17.97
CA SER A 54 5.95 14.85 -18.52
C SER A 54 5.43 15.21 -19.89
N THR A 55 5.50 16.47 -20.27
CA THR A 55 5.29 16.91 -21.64
C THR A 55 6.47 16.58 -22.57
N GLU A 56 7.63 16.26 -21.97
CA GLU A 56 8.84 15.86 -22.67
C GLU A 56 9.17 14.38 -22.44
N ALA A 57 10.15 13.85 -23.17
CA ALA A 57 10.57 12.45 -23.04
C ALA A 57 11.10 12.15 -21.63
N ILE A 58 10.62 11.04 -21.05
CA ILE A 58 10.99 10.60 -19.70
C ILE A 58 12.24 9.72 -19.78
N HIS A 59 13.37 10.24 -19.30
CA HIS A 59 14.64 9.51 -19.25
C HIS A 59 14.94 8.92 -17.87
N GLU A 60 14.21 9.33 -16.82
CA GLU A 60 14.35 8.76 -15.49
C GLU A 60 13.80 7.33 -15.43
N ARG A 61 14.49 6.48 -14.67
CA ARG A 61 14.11 5.07 -14.46
C ARG A 61 14.23 4.69 -12.98
N GLY A 62 13.65 3.54 -12.63
CA GLY A 62 13.73 3.00 -11.28
C GLY A 62 12.82 3.70 -10.28
N ILE A 63 13.22 3.70 -9.01
CA ILE A 63 12.41 4.25 -7.91
C ILE A 63 12.36 5.77 -7.95
N ILE A 64 11.22 6.35 -7.60
CA ILE A 64 11.10 7.80 -7.40
C ILE A 64 11.65 8.12 -6.00
N ARG A 65 12.81 8.77 -5.96
CA ARG A 65 13.48 9.12 -4.70
C ARG A 65 12.97 10.45 -4.12
N ALA A 66 12.64 11.42 -4.96
CA ALA A 66 12.06 12.69 -4.54
C ALA A 66 10.69 12.86 -5.21
N PRO A 67 9.61 12.52 -4.53
CA PRO A 67 8.25 12.63 -5.05
C PRO A 67 7.71 14.05 -4.93
N ASP A 68 6.90 14.45 -5.92
CA ASP A 68 6.09 15.67 -5.87
C ASP A 68 4.78 15.40 -5.11
N LEU A 69 4.24 14.18 -5.29
CA LEU A 69 3.03 13.71 -4.59
C LEU A 69 3.27 12.30 -4.02
N VAL A 70 2.95 12.13 -2.76
CA VAL A 70 2.87 10.84 -2.07
C VAL A 70 1.43 10.58 -1.68
N VAL A 71 0.86 9.49 -2.17
CA VAL A 71 -0.50 9.04 -1.84
C VAL A 71 -0.41 7.77 -1.01
N VAL A 72 -0.99 7.81 0.18
CA VAL A 72 -0.98 6.71 1.14
C VAL A 72 -2.41 6.19 1.31
N ALA A 73 -2.67 4.98 0.83
CA ALA A 73 -3.99 4.35 0.90
C ALA A 73 -4.29 3.73 2.27
N ASP A 74 -3.26 3.49 3.07
CA ASP A 74 -3.34 2.87 4.40
C ASP A 74 -2.38 3.60 5.34
N ASP A 75 -2.93 4.37 6.26
CA ASP A 75 -2.18 5.23 7.17
C ASP A 75 -1.20 4.49 8.07
N SER A 76 -1.50 3.22 8.40
CA SER A 76 -0.60 2.38 9.18
C SER A 76 0.78 2.16 8.53
N LEU A 77 0.91 2.40 7.21
CA LEU A 77 2.17 2.29 6.49
C LEU A 77 3.12 3.46 6.77
N VAL A 78 2.61 4.59 7.22
CA VAL A 78 3.43 5.79 7.49
C VAL A 78 4.49 5.48 8.53
N ALA A 79 4.13 4.73 9.58
CA ALA A 79 5.02 4.33 10.67
C ALA A 79 5.94 3.15 10.32
N VAL A 80 5.77 2.51 9.15
CA VAL A 80 6.55 1.32 8.75
C VAL A 80 7.75 1.75 7.89
N PRO A 81 9.00 1.67 8.39
CA PRO A 81 10.19 2.10 7.63
C PRO A 81 10.34 1.39 6.29
N ALA A 82 10.06 0.08 6.25
CA ALA A 82 10.11 -0.73 5.03
C ALA A 82 9.09 -0.31 3.95
N ALA A 83 8.03 0.40 4.34
CA ALA A 83 7.06 0.97 3.42
C ALA A 83 7.58 2.25 2.73
N GLY A 84 8.68 2.84 3.18
CA GLY A 84 9.37 3.94 2.52
C GLY A 84 8.51 5.19 2.25
N VAL A 85 7.38 5.36 2.95
CA VAL A 85 6.45 6.48 2.74
C VAL A 85 7.16 7.82 2.86
N LEU A 86 7.97 7.97 3.91
CA LEU A 86 8.67 9.22 4.25
C LEU A 86 10.01 9.40 3.53
N GLN A 87 10.41 8.45 2.67
CA GLN A 87 11.70 8.56 1.96
C GLN A 87 11.66 9.67 0.91
N GLY A 88 12.64 10.58 0.97
CA GLY A 88 12.86 11.62 -0.03
C GLY A 88 11.75 12.66 -0.14
N ILE A 89 10.89 12.78 0.87
CA ILE A 89 9.92 13.87 0.98
C ILE A 89 10.64 15.19 1.32
N SER A 90 10.09 16.28 0.84
CA SER A 90 10.65 17.64 1.05
C SER A 90 9.55 18.65 1.30
N ALA A 91 9.91 19.90 1.50
CA ALA A 91 8.95 21.01 1.66
C ALA A 91 8.07 21.23 0.42
N SER A 92 8.51 20.77 -0.76
CA SER A 92 7.72 20.84 -2.01
C SER A 92 6.81 19.63 -2.23
N THR A 93 6.95 18.57 -1.43
CA THR A 93 6.14 17.37 -1.55
C THR A 93 4.74 17.59 -0.97
N VAL A 94 3.72 17.18 -1.68
CA VAL A 94 2.36 17.04 -1.14
C VAL A 94 2.17 15.59 -0.69
N MET A 95 1.68 15.40 0.53
CA MET A 95 1.32 14.08 1.06
C MET A 95 -0.19 14.01 1.27
N LEU A 96 -0.81 13.00 0.67
CA LEU A 96 -2.22 12.68 0.83
C LEU A 96 -2.35 11.35 1.56
N ILE A 97 -3.00 11.34 2.71
CA ILE A 97 -3.19 10.14 3.54
C ILE A 97 -4.68 9.80 3.61
N ASN A 98 -5.02 8.58 3.22
CA ASN A 98 -6.35 8.02 3.47
C ASN A 98 -6.40 7.52 4.93
N THR A 99 -7.15 8.22 5.77
CA THR A 99 -7.14 8.03 7.23
C THR A 99 -8.43 8.49 7.87
N GLY A 100 -8.76 7.92 9.02
CA GLY A 100 -9.87 8.41 9.87
C GLY A 100 -9.53 9.64 10.71
N GLU A 101 -8.28 10.11 10.68
CA GLU A 101 -7.81 11.23 11.48
C GLU A 101 -7.64 12.50 10.64
N ASP A 102 -7.65 13.65 11.30
CA ASP A 102 -7.50 14.92 10.62
C ASP A 102 -6.03 15.25 10.26
N ALA A 103 -5.86 16.21 9.37
CA ALA A 103 -4.56 16.63 8.89
C ALA A 103 -3.70 17.33 10.00
N ALA A 104 -4.33 17.91 11.03
CA ALA A 104 -3.61 18.55 12.13
C ALA A 104 -2.91 17.48 12.98
N THR A 105 -3.64 16.43 13.35
CA THR A 105 -3.11 15.27 14.07
C THR A 105 -1.89 14.66 13.35
N TRP A 106 -1.97 14.50 12.03
CA TRP A 106 -0.87 13.95 11.24
C TRP A 106 0.33 14.91 11.16
N ARG A 107 0.11 16.22 11.06
CA ARG A 107 1.21 17.22 11.07
C ARG A 107 1.98 17.17 12.38
N ASP A 108 1.27 17.07 13.50
CA ASP A 108 1.89 17.01 14.82
C ASP A 108 2.74 15.74 14.99
N ARG A 109 2.30 14.61 14.42
CA ARG A 109 3.03 13.34 14.50
C ARG A 109 4.26 13.27 13.60
N LEU A 110 4.21 13.88 12.43
CA LEU A 110 5.22 13.61 11.39
C LEU A 110 6.31 14.68 11.32
N ASN A 111 6.13 15.85 11.89
CA ASN A 111 7.03 17.00 11.66
C ASN A 111 7.37 17.18 10.17
N PHE A 112 6.37 17.02 9.30
CA PHE A 112 6.53 17.04 7.86
C PHE A 112 6.59 18.47 7.33
N PRO A 113 7.62 18.85 6.55
CA PRO A 113 7.83 20.22 6.10
C PRO A 113 6.95 20.63 4.91
N GLY A 114 6.30 19.66 4.26
CA GLY A 114 5.47 19.87 3.07
C GLY A 114 3.99 20.05 3.37
N SER A 115 3.18 19.98 2.34
CA SER A 115 1.72 20.05 2.46
C SER A 115 1.14 18.67 2.77
N LEU A 116 0.37 18.55 3.85
CA LEU A 116 -0.30 17.32 4.27
C LEU A 116 -1.80 17.48 4.17
N LEU A 117 -2.43 16.58 3.42
CA LEU A 117 -3.86 16.48 3.18
C LEU A 117 -4.36 15.10 3.59
N THR A 118 -5.63 15.01 3.95
CA THR A 118 -6.27 13.75 4.33
C THR A 118 -7.48 13.47 3.48
N LEU A 119 -7.68 12.19 3.17
CA LEU A 119 -8.93 11.65 2.66
C LEU A 119 -9.61 10.91 3.82
N PRO A 120 -10.92 11.11 4.05
CA PRO A 120 -11.63 10.37 5.07
C PRO A 120 -11.68 8.89 4.68
N ALA A 121 -10.99 8.05 5.47
CA ALA A 121 -11.12 6.61 5.35
C ALA A 121 -12.47 6.21 5.95
N GLU A 122 -13.35 5.66 5.15
CA GLU A 122 -14.54 5.02 5.67
C GLU A 122 -14.12 3.73 6.41
N ALA A 123 -14.61 3.57 7.64
CA ALA A 123 -14.51 2.30 8.36
C ALA A 123 -15.44 1.30 7.66
N GLY A 124 -14.91 0.60 6.69
CA GLY A 124 -15.69 -0.26 5.83
C GLY A 124 -15.24 -1.72 5.83
N GLU A 125 -16.17 -2.59 5.45
CA GLU A 125 -15.91 -4.01 5.27
C GLU A 125 -14.86 -4.26 4.17
N ARG A 126 -14.26 -5.43 4.18
CA ARG A 126 -13.21 -5.89 3.23
C ARG A 126 -13.55 -5.70 1.74
N ALA A 127 -14.82 -5.57 1.40
CA ALA A 127 -15.31 -5.30 0.04
C ALA A 127 -14.98 -3.88 -0.43
N GLU A 128 -15.02 -2.90 0.46
CA GLU A 128 -14.78 -1.49 0.16
C GLU A 128 -13.31 -1.15 -0.02
N LEU A 129 -12.41 -1.90 0.61
CA LEU A 129 -10.96 -1.77 0.42
C LEU A 129 -10.53 -1.98 -1.06
N ARG A 130 -11.38 -2.57 -1.89
CA ARG A 130 -11.10 -2.76 -3.34
C ARG A 130 -11.17 -1.46 -4.13
N PHE A 131 -11.86 -0.45 -3.62
CA PHE A 131 -12.13 0.80 -4.33
C PHE A 131 -11.18 1.94 -3.90
N VAL A 132 -10.42 1.74 -2.83
CA VAL A 132 -9.46 2.73 -2.32
C VAL A 132 -8.48 3.19 -3.40
N GLY A 133 -8.12 2.31 -4.34
CA GLY A 133 -7.27 2.68 -5.47
C GLY A 133 -7.90 3.76 -6.36
N ALA A 134 -9.19 3.66 -6.67
CA ALA A 134 -9.90 4.66 -7.46
C ALA A 134 -10.09 5.98 -6.69
N THR A 135 -10.40 5.91 -5.41
CA THR A 135 -10.46 7.07 -4.49
C THR A 135 -9.12 7.83 -4.49
N CYS A 136 -8.01 7.12 -4.30
CA CYS A 136 -6.67 7.69 -4.32
C CYS A 136 -6.32 8.33 -5.68
N ALA A 137 -6.69 7.67 -6.79
CA ALA A 137 -6.45 8.19 -8.14
C ALA A 137 -7.27 9.46 -8.43
N GLY A 138 -8.54 9.48 -8.00
CA GLY A 138 -9.42 10.64 -8.16
C GLY A 138 -8.90 11.87 -7.41
N ALA A 139 -8.57 11.70 -6.14
CA ALA A 139 -7.97 12.77 -5.34
C ALA A 139 -6.65 13.27 -5.94
N ALA A 140 -5.75 12.34 -6.32
CA ALA A 140 -4.48 12.69 -6.94
C ALA A 140 -4.68 13.50 -8.24
N ALA A 141 -5.63 13.12 -9.08
CA ALA A 141 -5.96 13.84 -10.32
C ALA A 141 -6.34 15.30 -10.05
N ARG A 142 -7.15 15.56 -9.01
CA ARG A 142 -7.53 16.93 -8.63
C ARG A 142 -6.36 17.73 -8.09
N LEU A 143 -5.55 17.14 -7.22
CA LEU A 143 -4.37 17.80 -6.63
C LEU A 143 -3.33 18.20 -7.69
N LEU A 144 -3.25 17.47 -8.79
CA LEU A 144 -2.38 17.78 -9.92
C LEU A 144 -2.91 18.93 -10.77
N GLY A 145 -4.23 19.11 -10.87
CA GLY A 145 -4.88 20.23 -11.59
C GLY A 145 -4.78 20.19 -13.11
N VAL A 146 -4.12 19.20 -13.69
CA VAL A 146 -3.91 19.06 -15.15
C VAL A 146 -4.78 17.98 -15.79
N ILE A 147 -5.56 17.26 -14.99
CA ILE A 147 -6.44 16.19 -15.42
C ILE A 147 -7.89 16.64 -15.24
N ALA A 148 -8.59 16.84 -16.36
CA ALA A 148 -10.01 17.19 -16.33
C ALA A 148 -10.86 16.00 -15.83
N ARG A 149 -12.00 16.29 -15.25
CA ARG A 149 -12.94 15.29 -14.71
C ARG A 149 -13.38 14.27 -15.77
N ASP A 150 -13.69 14.73 -16.98
CA ASP A 150 -14.10 13.88 -18.11
C ASP A 150 -12.95 12.98 -18.58
N THR A 151 -11.71 13.49 -18.51
CA THR A 151 -10.52 12.70 -18.83
C THR A 151 -10.30 11.60 -17.81
N LEU A 152 -10.51 11.89 -16.51
CA LEU A 152 -10.48 10.89 -15.44
C LEU A 152 -11.55 9.83 -15.65
N GLU A 153 -12.80 10.23 -16.00
CA GLU A 153 -13.88 9.30 -16.31
C GLU A 153 -13.49 8.34 -17.43
N ALA A 154 -12.99 8.89 -18.53
CA ALA A 154 -12.59 8.10 -19.68
C ALA A 154 -11.47 7.09 -19.31
N ALA A 155 -10.50 7.50 -18.49
CA ALA A 155 -9.43 6.62 -18.03
C ALA A 155 -9.96 5.48 -17.14
N VAL A 156 -10.87 5.78 -16.20
CA VAL A 156 -11.47 4.75 -15.32
C VAL A 156 -12.29 3.74 -16.15
N ARG A 157 -13.11 4.22 -17.10
CA ARG A 157 -13.87 3.32 -17.97
C ARG A 157 -12.99 2.43 -18.83
N GLU A 158 -11.91 2.97 -19.39
CA GLU A 158 -10.97 2.22 -20.21
C GLU A 158 -10.27 1.12 -19.41
N GLU A 159 -9.70 1.47 -18.26
CA GLU A 159 -8.88 0.55 -17.46
C GLU A 159 -9.70 -0.54 -16.74
N LEU A 160 -10.97 -0.24 -16.43
CA LEU A 160 -11.81 -1.15 -15.67
C LEU A 160 -12.89 -1.87 -16.51
N ALA A 161 -12.95 -1.61 -17.82
CA ALA A 161 -13.96 -2.19 -18.72
C ALA A 161 -14.08 -3.72 -18.61
N ALA A 162 -12.95 -4.41 -18.43
CA ALA A 162 -12.89 -5.87 -18.29
C ALA A 162 -13.49 -6.40 -16.98
N LEU A 163 -13.72 -5.54 -15.98
CA LEU A 163 -14.27 -5.93 -14.67
C LEU A 163 -15.81 -5.86 -14.62
N GLY A 164 -16.43 -5.33 -15.66
CA GLY A 164 -17.88 -5.19 -15.77
C GLY A 164 -18.41 -3.82 -15.34
N GLU A 165 -19.62 -3.50 -15.82
CA GLU A 165 -20.22 -2.15 -15.69
C GLU A 165 -20.47 -1.74 -14.24
N GLU A 166 -20.93 -2.64 -13.39
CA GLU A 166 -21.23 -2.36 -11.98
C GLU A 166 -19.97 -1.96 -11.20
N ILE A 167 -18.87 -2.71 -11.38
CA ILE A 167 -17.58 -2.43 -10.74
C ILE A 167 -17.02 -1.10 -11.27
N THR A 168 -17.11 -0.87 -12.57
CA THR A 168 -16.64 0.37 -13.19
C THR A 168 -17.41 1.58 -12.67
N ARG A 169 -18.73 1.49 -12.58
CA ARG A 169 -19.59 2.55 -12.05
C ARG A 169 -19.23 2.89 -10.60
N HIS A 170 -19.08 1.87 -9.76
CA HIS A 170 -18.72 2.10 -8.35
C HIS A 170 -17.33 2.74 -8.20
N ASN A 171 -16.34 2.31 -8.96
CA ASN A 171 -15.02 2.96 -8.97
C ASN A 171 -15.10 4.41 -9.45
N LEU A 172 -15.95 4.74 -10.42
CA LEU A 172 -16.18 6.11 -10.88
C LEU A 172 -16.79 6.98 -9.77
N GLU A 173 -17.78 6.45 -9.07
CA GLU A 173 -18.42 7.16 -7.94
C GLU A 173 -17.39 7.51 -6.86
N GLN A 174 -16.54 6.55 -6.49
CA GLN A 174 -15.48 6.74 -5.51
C GLN A 174 -14.40 7.72 -5.98
N ALA A 175 -13.96 7.58 -7.24
CA ALA A 175 -12.97 8.49 -7.82
C ALA A 175 -13.49 9.93 -7.88
N PHE A 176 -14.73 10.11 -8.26
CA PHE A 176 -15.35 11.44 -8.36
C PHE A 176 -15.62 12.08 -7.00
N ALA A 177 -16.08 11.30 -6.03
CA ALA A 177 -16.25 11.79 -4.66
C ALA A 177 -14.92 12.34 -4.11
N ALA A 178 -13.83 11.61 -4.30
CA ALA A 178 -12.50 12.05 -3.86
C ALA A 178 -11.96 13.23 -4.70
N PHE A 179 -12.22 13.24 -6.00
CA PHE A 179 -11.86 14.36 -6.87
C PHE A 179 -12.56 15.66 -6.45
N ASP A 180 -13.86 15.59 -6.18
CA ASP A 180 -14.65 16.74 -5.78
C ASP A 180 -14.29 17.21 -4.35
N LEU A 181 -13.97 16.29 -3.45
CA LEU A 181 -13.51 16.60 -2.08
C LEU A 181 -12.22 17.43 -2.07
N MET A 182 -11.32 17.20 -3.03
CA MET A 182 -10.05 17.92 -3.12
C MET A 182 -10.14 19.23 -3.91
N ALA A 183 -11.35 19.75 -4.19
CA ALA A 183 -11.55 20.94 -5.02
C ALA A 183 -10.80 22.19 -4.53
N GLU A 184 -10.75 22.42 -3.21
CA GLU A 184 -10.05 23.57 -2.63
C GLU A 184 -8.52 23.47 -2.76
N HIS A 185 -8.00 22.29 -3.07
CA HIS A 185 -6.58 22.01 -3.22
C HIS A 185 -6.15 21.75 -4.67
N GLU A 186 -7.00 22.12 -5.63
CA GLU A 186 -6.72 21.93 -7.04
C GLU A 186 -5.37 22.51 -7.46
N GLY A 187 -4.56 21.69 -8.16
CA GLY A 187 -3.27 22.13 -8.68
C GLY A 187 -2.22 22.50 -7.63
N CYS A 188 -2.38 22.05 -6.37
CA CYS A 188 -1.38 22.28 -5.33
C CYS A 188 -0.09 21.49 -5.55
N VAL A 189 -0.15 20.38 -6.29
CA VAL A 189 1.03 19.60 -6.69
C VAL A 189 1.67 20.26 -7.89
N ARG A 190 2.93 20.63 -7.77
CA ARG A 190 3.69 21.27 -8.83
C ARG A 190 4.66 20.29 -9.47
N GLU A 191 4.97 20.52 -10.75
CA GLU A 191 6.03 19.78 -11.43
C GLU A 191 7.38 19.97 -10.74
N GLY A 192 8.00 18.85 -10.37
CA GLY A 192 9.35 18.86 -9.83
C GLY A 192 10.39 19.19 -10.90
N LYS A 193 11.47 19.86 -10.49
CA LYS A 193 12.63 20.11 -11.36
C LYS A 193 13.33 18.79 -11.71
N ALA A 194 14.02 18.75 -12.85
CA ALA A 194 14.89 17.64 -13.17
C ALA A 194 15.93 17.46 -12.06
N GLN A 195 16.05 16.24 -11.53
CA GLN A 195 17.12 15.92 -10.60
C GLN A 195 18.41 15.76 -11.39
N SER A 196 19.47 16.48 -11.02
CA SER A 196 20.78 16.24 -11.61
C SER A 196 21.31 14.89 -11.12
N VAL A 197 21.93 14.15 -12.02
CA VAL A 197 22.55 12.84 -11.72
C VAL A 197 23.81 13.00 -10.84
N GLU A 198 24.25 14.23 -10.61
CA GLU A 198 25.52 14.56 -9.93
C GLU A 198 25.54 14.27 -8.42
N GLU A 199 24.39 14.04 -7.79
CA GLU A 199 24.32 13.69 -6.36
C GLU A 199 24.14 12.18 -6.07
N SER A 200 24.22 11.33 -7.07
CA SER A 200 24.20 9.90 -6.88
C SER A 200 25.59 9.46 -6.43
N ALA A 201 25.80 9.38 -5.13
CA ALA A 201 26.96 8.64 -4.61
C ALA A 201 26.96 7.25 -5.23
N ALA A 202 28.08 6.86 -5.83
CA ALA A 202 28.23 5.49 -6.31
C ALA A 202 27.94 4.54 -5.14
N PRO A 203 27.16 3.47 -5.34
CA PRO A 203 26.93 2.50 -4.28
C PRO A 203 28.28 1.98 -3.83
N ASP A 204 28.55 1.99 -2.53
CA ASP A 204 29.68 1.29 -1.97
C ASP A 204 29.57 -0.19 -2.40
N TRP A 205 30.63 -0.69 -2.97
CA TRP A 205 30.72 -2.11 -3.27
C TRP A 205 30.72 -2.85 -1.93
N VAL A 206 29.68 -3.63 -1.72
CA VAL A 206 29.67 -4.57 -0.61
C VAL A 206 30.46 -5.78 -1.09
N ASP A 207 31.65 -5.98 -0.55
CA ASP A 207 32.36 -7.26 -0.67
C ASP A 207 31.53 -8.31 0.08
N LEU A 208 30.70 -9.03 -0.68
CA LEU A 208 30.03 -10.21 -0.16
C LEU A 208 31.09 -11.31 -0.04
N PRO A 209 31.28 -11.92 1.15
CA PRO A 209 32.12 -13.10 1.26
C PRO A 209 31.58 -14.15 0.29
N LEU A 210 32.40 -14.55 -0.65
CA LEU A 210 32.05 -15.63 -1.57
C LEU A 210 32.10 -16.94 -0.77
N ASP A 211 30.96 -17.62 -0.68
CA ASP A 211 30.94 -19.00 -0.18
C ASP A 211 31.72 -19.90 -1.12
N GLU A 212 32.36 -20.93 -0.57
CA GLU A 212 33.10 -21.91 -1.37
C GLU A 212 32.18 -22.58 -2.39
N ALA A 213 32.74 -22.95 -3.55
CA ALA A 213 31.97 -23.38 -4.73
C ALA A 213 31.10 -24.65 -4.51
N ASP A 214 31.39 -25.42 -3.48
CA ASP A 214 30.63 -26.62 -3.08
C ASP A 214 29.39 -26.30 -2.22
N ALA A 215 29.31 -25.10 -1.61
CA ALA A 215 28.11 -24.58 -1.01
C ALA A 215 27.16 -23.89 -2.05
N ALA A 216 27.60 -23.77 -3.27
CA ALA A 216 27.14 -22.84 -4.28
C ALA A 216 25.86 -23.22 -5.03
N ALA A 217 25.06 -24.13 -4.57
CA ALA A 217 23.75 -24.34 -5.18
C ALA A 217 22.67 -23.40 -4.62
N ALA A 218 22.98 -22.65 -3.57
CA ALA A 218 22.02 -21.76 -2.94
C ALA A 218 22.08 -20.37 -3.57
N ALA A 219 21.08 -20.02 -4.36
CA ALA A 219 20.85 -18.65 -4.84
C ALA A 219 20.52 -17.65 -3.70
N ILE A 220 20.64 -18.05 -2.43
CA ILE A 220 20.34 -17.27 -1.24
C ILE A 220 21.63 -17.07 -0.47
N HIS A 221 22.21 -15.87 -0.61
CA HIS A 221 23.46 -15.49 0.05
C HIS A 221 23.31 -14.89 1.46
N ALA A 222 22.10 -14.81 1.98
CA ALA A 222 21.84 -14.31 3.31
C ALA A 222 21.23 -15.41 4.18
N GLY A 223 21.78 -15.61 5.36
CA GLY A 223 21.27 -16.54 6.37
C GLY A 223 19.94 -16.12 7.03
N ALA A 224 19.24 -15.12 6.46
CA ALA A 224 17.95 -14.69 6.94
C ALA A 224 16.90 -15.78 6.73
N THR A 225 16.35 -16.29 7.80
CA THR A 225 15.26 -17.25 7.76
C THR A 225 13.92 -16.52 7.72
N SER A 226 12.86 -17.19 7.25
CA SER A 226 11.49 -16.62 7.28
C SER A 226 11.01 -16.29 8.70
N VAL A 227 11.63 -16.85 9.72
CA VAL A 227 11.39 -16.56 11.14
C VAL A 227 11.75 -15.11 11.50
N GLU A 228 12.69 -14.51 10.80
CA GLU A 228 13.09 -13.11 11.00
C GLU A 228 12.14 -12.11 10.33
N VAL A 229 11.28 -12.58 9.43
CA VAL A 229 10.32 -11.75 8.71
C VAL A 229 9.02 -11.64 9.51
N ARG A 230 8.85 -10.53 10.24
CA ARG A 230 7.64 -10.25 11.02
C ARG A 230 6.47 -9.87 10.12
N THR A 231 5.82 -10.88 9.56
CA THR A 231 4.68 -10.71 8.65
C THR A 231 3.42 -10.19 9.35
N GLY A 232 3.42 -10.15 10.68
CA GLY A 232 2.35 -9.55 11.48
C GLY A 232 2.08 -8.08 11.17
N LEU A 233 3.11 -7.35 10.71
CA LEU A 233 2.99 -5.97 10.23
C LEU A 233 2.14 -5.83 8.95
N TRP A 234 1.83 -6.93 8.28
CA TRP A 234 1.01 -6.94 7.05
C TRP A 234 -0.48 -7.11 7.33
N ARG A 235 -0.83 -7.38 8.60
CA ARG A 235 -2.19 -7.72 9.01
C ARG A 235 -3.10 -6.49 9.01
N ILE A 236 -4.27 -6.64 8.40
CA ILE A 236 -5.37 -5.67 8.45
C ILE A 236 -6.49 -6.21 9.35
N LEU A 237 -6.71 -7.51 9.30
CA LEU A 237 -7.70 -8.21 10.11
C LEU A 237 -6.99 -9.25 10.98
N ARG A 238 -7.23 -9.21 12.26
CA ARG A 238 -6.67 -10.10 13.27
C ARG A 238 -7.62 -11.27 13.53
N PRO A 239 -7.20 -12.53 13.38
CA PRO A 239 -7.96 -13.65 13.87
C PRO A 239 -7.87 -13.70 15.40
N VAL A 240 -9.01 -13.81 16.07
CA VAL A 240 -9.11 -13.93 17.55
C VAL A 240 -9.81 -15.22 17.90
N ILE A 241 -9.24 -16.01 18.81
CA ILE A 241 -9.77 -17.30 19.23
C ILE A 241 -10.63 -17.11 20.46
N ASP A 242 -11.89 -17.57 20.39
CA ASP A 242 -12.78 -17.78 21.51
C ASP A 242 -12.55 -19.19 22.07
N TYR A 243 -11.86 -19.27 23.20
CA TYR A 243 -11.50 -20.55 23.81
C TYR A 243 -12.69 -21.29 24.42
N ASP A 244 -13.79 -20.61 24.73
CA ASP A 244 -15.02 -21.24 25.26
C ASP A 244 -15.76 -22.01 24.15
N ARG A 245 -15.64 -21.53 22.91
CA ARG A 245 -16.20 -22.18 21.72
C ARG A 245 -15.25 -23.19 21.08
N CYS A 246 -13.96 -23.12 21.38
CA CYS A 246 -12.94 -23.99 20.81
C CYS A 246 -13.09 -25.44 21.32
N ASN A 247 -13.47 -26.35 20.42
CA ASN A 247 -13.67 -27.76 20.73
C ASN A 247 -12.42 -28.63 20.51
N ARG A 248 -11.25 -28.02 20.27
CA ARG A 248 -9.97 -28.71 20.08
C ARG A 248 -9.98 -29.70 18.88
N CYS A 249 -10.64 -29.32 17.80
CA CYS A 249 -10.82 -30.14 16.60
C CYS A 249 -9.48 -30.35 15.89
N TRP A 250 -8.85 -31.50 15.97
CA TRP A 250 -7.66 -31.91 15.17
C TRP A 250 -6.70 -30.75 14.79
N TRP A 251 -6.80 -29.61 15.46
CA TRP A 251 -5.98 -28.42 15.27
C TRP A 251 -6.00 -27.85 13.83
N VAL A 252 -7.14 -27.94 13.17
CA VAL A 252 -7.34 -27.46 11.78
C VAL A 252 -6.77 -26.07 11.55
N CYS A 253 -6.92 -25.15 12.52
CA CYS A 253 -6.38 -23.80 12.43
C CYS A 253 -4.85 -23.76 12.37
N SER A 254 -4.16 -24.68 13.05
CA SER A 254 -2.70 -24.81 13.02
C SER A 254 -2.24 -25.49 11.74
N GLU A 255 -2.87 -26.62 11.36
CA GLU A 255 -2.50 -27.39 10.17
C GLU A 255 -2.64 -26.61 8.87
N PHE A 256 -3.70 -25.80 8.75
CA PHE A 256 -3.93 -24.99 7.55
C PHE A 256 -3.29 -23.59 7.62
N CYS A 257 -2.52 -23.27 8.66
CA CYS A 257 -1.83 -21.98 8.72
C CYS A 257 -0.65 -21.95 7.75
N PRO A 258 -0.69 -21.13 6.67
CA PRO A 258 0.36 -21.12 5.66
C PRO A 258 1.69 -20.57 6.17
N ASP A 259 1.68 -19.85 7.29
CA ASP A 259 2.88 -19.24 7.88
C ASP A 259 3.30 -19.94 9.17
N SER A 260 2.67 -21.08 9.52
CA SER A 260 2.91 -21.80 10.79
C SER A 260 2.83 -20.89 12.03
N ALA A 261 2.05 -19.81 11.94
CA ALA A 261 1.89 -18.82 12.99
C ALA A 261 0.90 -19.26 14.08
N ILE A 262 0.35 -20.47 14.03
CA ILE A 262 -0.51 -21.03 15.07
C ILE A 262 0.14 -22.27 15.65
N LYS A 263 0.49 -22.23 16.91
CA LYS A 263 1.09 -23.34 17.65
C LYS A 263 0.08 -23.92 18.62
N VAL A 264 0.19 -25.21 18.92
CA VAL A 264 -0.60 -25.85 19.97
C VAL A 264 0.25 -25.95 21.22
N VAL A 265 -0.12 -25.17 22.24
CA VAL A 265 0.57 -25.13 23.54
C VAL A 265 -0.40 -25.65 24.59
N GLU A 266 -0.02 -26.67 25.34
CA GLU A 266 -0.84 -27.29 26.37
C GLU A 266 -2.29 -27.65 25.95
N GLY A 267 -2.41 -28.08 24.68
CA GLY A 267 -3.71 -28.45 24.09
C GLY A 267 -4.61 -27.25 23.76
N LYS A 268 -4.06 -26.07 23.59
CA LYS A 268 -4.76 -24.89 23.11
C LYS A 268 -4.02 -24.28 21.90
N PRO A 269 -4.71 -23.85 20.85
CA PRO A 269 -4.09 -23.13 19.74
C PRO A 269 -3.76 -21.70 20.17
N GLU A 270 -2.52 -21.30 20.00
CA GLU A 270 -2.04 -19.93 20.25
C GLU A 270 -1.53 -19.32 18.96
N ILE A 271 -1.90 -18.07 18.71
CA ILE A 271 -1.50 -17.34 17.50
C ILE A 271 -0.29 -16.46 17.80
N ASP A 272 0.79 -16.71 17.10
CA ASP A 272 1.95 -15.82 17.05
C ASP A 272 1.61 -14.63 16.14
N TYR A 273 1.25 -13.52 16.74
CA TYR A 273 0.85 -12.33 16.04
C TYR A 273 2.03 -11.56 15.39
N ASP A 274 3.27 -11.86 15.74
CA ASP A 274 4.43 -11.29 15.06
C ASP A 274 4.57 -11.87 13.63
N HIS A 275 4.10 -13.12 13.44
CA HIS A 275 4.19 -13.83 12.17
C HIS A 275 2.83 -14.05 11.48
N CYS A 276 1.71 -13.87 12.16
CA CYS A 276 0.38 -13.99 11.58
C CYS A 276 0.07 -12.81 10.64
N LYS A 277 -0.01 -13.06 9.34
CA LYS A 277 -0.35 -12.03 8.33
C LYS A 277 -1.85 -11.73 8.16
N GLY A 278 -2.73 -12.36 8.95
CA GLY A 278 -4.16 -12.13 8.87
C GLY A 278 -4.82 -12.66 7.57
N CYS A 279 -4.35 -13.78 7.03
CA CYS A 279 -4.94 -14.38 5.82
C CYS A 279 -6.34 -14.96 6.04
N LEU A 280 -6.73 -15.19 7.30
CA LEU A 280 -8.03 -15.67 7.78
C LEU A 280 -8.40 -17.10 7.31
N VAL A 281 -7.45 -17.90 6.86
CA VAL A 281 -7.69 -19.33 6.55
C VAL A 281 -8.19 -20.05 7.80
N CYS A 282 -7.60 -19.77 8.97
CA CYS A 282 -8.01 -20.34 10.26
C CYS A 282 -9.46 -19.97 10.64
N VAL A 283 -9.93 -18.78 10.30
CA VAL A 283 -11.32 -18.36 10.51
C VAL A 283 -12.26 -19.16 9.61
N ALA A 284 -11.92 -19.26 8.33
CA ALA A 284 -12.74 -19.93 7.33
C ALA A 284 -12.82 -21.46 7.58
N GLN A 285 -11.74 -22.05 8.08
CA GLN A 285 -11.64 -23.50 8.29
C GLN A 285 -12.02 -23.96 9.70
N CYS A 286 -12.34 -23.05 10.62
CA CYS A 286 -12.69 -23.41 12.00
C CYS A 286 -14.06 -24.10 12.07
N PRO A 287 -14.16 -25.43 12.35
CA PRO A 287 -15.44 -26.13 12.35
C PRO A 287 -16.44 -25.59 13.40
N PRO A 288 -16.03 -25.27 14.66
CA PRO A 288 -16.94 -24.69 15.63
C PRO A 288 -17.13 -23.16 15.47
N HIS A 289 -16.54 -22.54 14.43
CA HIS A 289 -16.54 -21.07 14.26
C HIS A 289 -16.09 -20.32 15.53
N ALA A 290 -15.06 -20.86 16.18
CA ALA A 290 -14.48 -20.29 17.39
C ALA A 290 -13.42 -19.21 17.10
N ILE A 291 -13.16 -18.89 15.83
CA ILE A 291 -12.19 -17.86 15.45
C ILE A 291 -12.94 -16.79 14.67
N SER A 292 -12.86 -15.56 15.17
CA SER A 292 -13.44 -14.37 14.53
C SER A 292 -12.35 -13.50 13.93
N ALA A 293 -12.72 -12.66 12.97
CA ALA A 293 -11.84 -11.63 12.39
C ALA A 293 -12.21 -10.26 12.95
N VAL A 294 -11.23 -9.56 13.52
CA VAL A 294 -11.39 -8.22 14.10
C VAL A 294 -10.44 -7.27 13.37
N PRO A 295 -10.85 -6.02 13.06
CA PRO A 295 -9.93 -5.02 12.53
C PRO A 295 -8.71 -4.85 13.44
N GLU A 296 -7.51 -4.82 12.84
CA GLU A 296 -6.26 -4.69 13.62
C GLU A 296 -6.22 -3.39 14.43
N GLN A 297 -6.83 -2.33 13.91
CA GLN A 297 -6.88 -1.01 14.55
C GLN A 297 -7.75 -0.99 15.83
N GLU A 298 -8.72 -1.88 15.93
CA GLU A 298 -9.59 -1.99 17.11
C GLU A 298 -8.94 -2.78 18.24
N PHE A 299 -7.86 -3.49 17.94
CA PHE A 299 -7.16 -4.33 18.92
C PHE A 299 -6.05 -3.53 19.60
N THR A 300 -6.42 -2.70 20.57
CA THR A 300 -5.49 -1.97 21.44
C THR A 300 -4.96 -2.92 22.52
N GLU A 301 -3.93 -3.70 22.23
CA GLU A 301 -3.05 -4.19 23.27
C GLU A 301 -2.18 -3.03 23.74
N VAL A 302 -2.40 -2.59 24.95
CA VAL A 302 -1.41 -1.80 25.69
C VAL A 302 -0.13 -2.63 25.70
N ARG A 303 0.84 -2.26 24.86
CA ARG A 303 2.19 -2.80 24.92
C ARG A 303 2.73 -2.48 26.31
N LYS A 304 2.76 -3.50 27.18
CA LYS A 304 3.54 -3.46 28.40
C LYS A 304 5.02 -3.65 28.08
#